data_8a16849dc83e974dbebb7c484a48c847
#
_entry.id   8a16849dc83e974dbebb7c484a48c847
#
_cell.length_a   1.000
_cell.length_b   1.000
_cell.length_c   1.000
_cell.angle_alpha   90.00
_cell.angle_beta   90.00
_cell.angle_gamma   90.00
#
_symmetry.space_group_name_H-M   'P 1'
#
loop_
_entity.id
_entity.type
_entity.pdbx_description
1 polymer ?
#
loop_
_entity_poly.entity_id
_entity_poly.type
_entity_poly.pdbx_seq_one_letter_code
_entity_poly.pdbx_strand_id
1 'polypeptide(L)'
;MKDRKQVVIEATLQLFTEKGYQHTSVQDILDKANISKGTFYNYFSSKNECLSAVLEQNRLERNVLKEEILVGKKIDDIEVLVEQLIASLRIKEKYNLMPLFREISFLHDEELQKILAEHRFYEITWLKNRFYNIYGEDGKPYYYECAIIFFGTFQYISFYWNLATKTTIDIKKVVYRSIKYVESFLPEMIESGEILLEPNDMYLLEMDSAYKPITNDQIQKKLELFYKKISTVELQQKSAELTALLLDEMNREKPRISVLELIIQPFRSSFSDTIYKYEAEEIANLFWLYMKSPNKA
;
A
#
# COMPACT_ATOMS: atom_id res chain seq x y z
N MET A 1 16.09 16.62 11.55
CA MET A 1 16.52 16.80 10.13
C MET A 1 15.72 15.77 9.31
N LYS A 2 14.88 16.17 8.34
CA LYS A 2 14.14 15.20 7.50
C LYS A 2 15.12 14.16 6.96
N ASP A 3 14.70 12.90 6.91
CA ASP A 3 15.47 11.87 6.23
C ASP A 3 15.66 12.30 4.77
N ARG A 4 16.90 12.41 4.31
CA ARG A 4 17.22 12.88 2.95
C ARG A 4 16.61 11.99 1.88
N LYS A 5 16.51 10.68 2.15
CA LYS A 5 15.81 9.74 1.27
C LYS A 5 14.35 10.13 1.09
N GLN A 6 13.69 10.47 2.19
CA GLN A 6 12.28 10.89 2.19
C GLN A 6 12.06 12.19 1.43
N VAL A 7 12.97 13.18 1.57
CA VAL A 7 12.91 14.43 0.81
C VAL A 7 12.98 14.17 -0.69
N VAL A 8 13.82 13.21 -1.13
CA VAL A 8 13.91 12.81 -2.54
C VAL A 8 12.61 12.16 -3.02
N ILE A 9 12.02 11.25 -2.24
CA ILE A 9 10.75 10.58 -2.61
C ILE A 9 9.62 11.61 -2.76
N GLU A 10 9.48 12.55 -1.83
CA GLU A 10 8.47 13.62 -1.89
C GLU A 10 8.67 14.53 -3.12
N ALA A 11 9.91 14.97 -3.37
CA ALA A 11 10.24 15.78 -4.53
C ALA A 11 9.95 15.03 -5.84
N THR A 12 10.29 13.73 -5.90
CA THR A 12 10.02 12.88 -7.05
C THR A 12 8.53 12.72 -7.30
N LEU A 13 7.74 12.41 -6.27
CA LEU A 13 6.29 12.30 -6.38
C LEU A 13 5.68 13.61 -6.92
N GLN A 14 6.08 14.75 -6.35
CA GLN A 14 5.59 16.05 -6.79
C GLN A 14 5.91 16.32 -8.26
N LEU A 15 7.15 16.07 -8.70
CA LEU A 15 7.55 16.26 -10.08
C LEU A 15 6.83 15.32 -11.04
N PHE A 16 6.67 14.04 -10.69
CA PHE A 16 5.95 13.07 -11.51
C PHE A 16 4.47 13.44 -11.67
N THR A 17 3.85 14.03 -10.65
CA THR A 17 2.45 14.47 -10.71
C THR A 17 2.27 15.81 -11.43
N GLU A 18 3.24 16.70 -11.36
CA GLU A 18 3.19 18.04 -12.02
C GLU A 18 3.61 17.98 -13.47
N LYS A 19 4.72 17.29 -13.79
CA LYS A 19 5.34 17.28 -15.13
C LYS A 19 5.16 15.94 -15.87
N GLY A 20 4.77 14.86 -15.18
CA GLY A 20 4.80 13.49 -15.68
C GLY A 20 6.18 12.84 -15.52
N TYR A 21 6.21 11.52 -15.71
CA TYR A 21 7.44 10.72 -15.57
C TYR A 21 8.47 11.07 -16.66
N GLN A 22 8.05 11.11 -17.94
CA GLN A 22 8.96 11.36 -19.08
C GLN A 22 9.65 12.73 -19.00
N HIS A 23 8.91 13.75 -18.61
CA HIS A 23 9.40 15.13 -18.54
C HIS A 23 10.13 15.47 -17.24
N THR A 24 10.33 14.49 -16.35
CA THR A 24 11.12 14.65 -15.12
C THR A 24 12.49 14.02 -15.29
N SER A 25 13.55 14.80 -15.19
CA SER A 25 14.94 14.33 -15.17
C SER A 25 15.44 14.11 -13.74
N VAL A 26 16.54 13.37 -13.60
CA VAL A 26 17.24 13.25 -12.29
C VAL A 26 17.67 14.64 -11.82
N GLN A 27 18.10 15.54 -12.72
CA GLN A 27 18.49 16.91 -12.36
C GLN A 27 17.32 17.70 -11.74
N ASP A 28 16.10 17.58 -12.30
CA ASP A 28 14.92 18.21 -11.70
C ASP A 28 14.69 17.72 -10.25
N ILE A 29 14.91 16.42 -10.01
CA ILE A 29 14.76 15.83 -8.67
C ILE A 29 15.83 16.39 -7.71
N LEU A 30 17.10 16.49 -8.15
CA LEU A 30 18.18 17.07 -7.37
C LEU A 30 17.88 18.52 -6.97
N ASP A 31 17.45 19.32 -7.93
CA ASP A 31 17.14 20.74 -7.73
C ASP A 31 15.94 20.92 -6.79
N LYS A 32 14.87 20.14 -7.00
CA LYS A 32 13.66 20.17 -6.16
C LYS A 32 13.92 19.70 -4.73
N ALA A 33 14.73 18.64 -4.55
CA ALA A 33 15.09 18.09 -3.25
C ALA A 33 16.22 18.89 -2.56
N ASN A 34 16.85 19.81 -3.26
CA ASN A 34 18.02 20.58 -2.80
C ASN A 34 19.14 19.68 -2.27
N ILE A 35 19.56 18.70 -3.08
CA ILE A 35 20.62 17.75 -2.75
C ILE A 35 21.66 17.66 -3.87
N SER A 36 22.88 17.24 -3.51
CA SER A 36 23.92 16.96 -4.50
C SER A 36 23.66 15.65 -5.26
N LYS A 37 24.24 15.55 -6.47
CA LYS A 37 24.23 14.33 -7.29
C LYS A 37 24.78 13.12 -6.50
N GLY A 38 25.87 13.28 -5.76
CA GLY A 38 26.45 12.23 -4.91
C GLY A 38 25.47 11.78 -3.81
N THR A 39 24.77 12.71 -3.19
CA THR A 39 23.74 12.38 -2.18
C THR A 39 22.60 11.55 -2.77
N PHE A 40 22.16 11.90 -3.99
CA PHE A 40 21.11 11.14 -4.68
C PHE A 40 21.55 9.69 -4.92
N TYR A 41 22.71 9.50 -5.54
CA TYR A 41 23.20 8.16 -5.90
C TYR A 41 23.58 7.28 -4.69
N ASN A 42 23.65 7.85 -3.49
CA ASN A 42 23.72 7.06 -2.25
C ASN A 42 22.40 6.39 -1.87
N TYR A 43 21.26 6.88 -2.39
CA TYR A 43 19.93 6.37 -2.07
C TYR A 43 19.24 5.68 -3.25
N PHE A 44 19.48 6.14 -4.47
CA PHE A 44 18.78 5.69 -5.67
C PHE A 44 19.75 5.61 -6.85
N SER A 45 19.79 4.47 -7.51
CA SER A 45 20.62 4.25 -8.70
C SER A 45 20.03 4.88 -9.97
N SER A 46 18.70 5.08 -10.00
CA SER A 46 17.98 5.56 -11.19
C SER A 46 16.68 6.29 -10.83
N LYS A 47 16.09 6.95 -11.83
CA LYS A 47 14.75 7.53 -11.75
C LYS A 47 13.67 6.44 -11.58
N ASN A 48 13.88 5.25 -12.15
CA ASN A 48 12.99 4.10 -11.97
C ASN A 48 12.97 3.62 -10.52
N GLU A 49 14.12 3.58 -9.86
CA GLU A 49 14.18 3.23 -8.43
C GLU A 49 13.47 4.27 -7.56
N CYS A 50 13.53 5.56 -7.91
CA CYS A 50 12.72 6.59 -7.24
C CYS A 50 11.22 6.35 -7.44
N LEU A 51 10.79 5.93 -8.63
CA LEU A 51 9.40 5.57 -8.89
C LEU A 51 8.97 4.38 -8.01
N SER A 52 9.77 3.33 -7.97
CA SER A 52 9.52 2.17 -7.09
C SER A 52 9.35 2.59 -5.64
N ALA A 53 10.21 3.48 -5.14
CA ALA A 53 10.13 3.97 -3.76
C ALA A 53 8.86 4.82 -3.51
N VAL A 54 8.45 5.65 -4.47
CA VAL A 54 7.18 6.41 -4.41
C VAL A 54 5.97 5.48 -4.35
N LEU A 55 5.94 4.44 -5.19
CA LEU A 55 4.84 3.47 -5.22
C LEU A 55 4.81 2.62 -3.96
N GLU A 56 5.97 2.23 -3.45
CA GLU A 56 6.10 1.48 -2.20
C GLU A 56 5.58 2.29 -1.01
N GLN A 57 5.98 3.55 -0.89
CA GLN A 57 5.49 4.42 0.17
C GLN A 57 3.97 4.58 0.12
N ASN A 58 3.41 4.76 -1.07
CA ASN A 58 1.96 4.83 -1.25
C ASN A 58 1.28 3.50 -0.87
N ARG A 59 1.90 2.37 -1.19
CA ARG A 59 1.44 1.03 -0.79
C ARG A 59 1.40 0.88 0.72
N LEU A 60 2.47 1.29 1.41
CA LEU A 60 2.57 1.21 2.87
C LEU A 60 1.46 2.03 3.56
N GLU A 61 1.25 3.29 3.16
CA GLU A 61 0.19 4.14 3.70
C GLU A 61 -1.20 3.49 3.55
N ARG A 62 -1.48 2.93 2.37
CA ARG A 62 -2.76 2.24 2.11
C ARG A 62 -2.94 0.97 2.92
N ASN A 63 -1.87 0.19 3.09
CA ASN A 63 -1.93 -1.04 3.87
C ASN A 63 -2.23 -0.76 5.33
N VAL A 64 -1.49 0.17 5.94
CA VAL A 64 -1.74 0.55 7.33
C VAL A 64 -3.18 1.02 7.51
N LEU A 65 -3.67 1.86 6.62
CA LEU A 65 -5.06 2.35 6.70
C LEU A 65 -6.10 1.23 6.56
N LYS A 66 -5.87 0.26 5.65
CA LYS A 66 -6.75 -0.91 5.51
C LYS A 66 -6.82 -1.74 6.79
N GLU A 67 -5.68 -1.95 7.45
CA GLU A 67 -5.62 -2.69 8.71
C GLU A 67 -6.29 -1.93 9.84
N GLU A 68 -6.07 -0.63 9.96
CA GLU A 68 -6.74 0.22 10.95
C GLU A 68 -8.27 0.21 10.81
N ILE A 69 -8.77 0.20 9.56
CA ILE A 69 -10.20 0.08 9.29
C ILE A 69 -10.75 -1.27 9.77
N LEU A 70 -9.95 -2.32 9.75
CA LEU A 70 -10.37 -3.67 10.15
C LEU A 70 -10.39 -3.86 11.68
N VAL A 71 -9.66 -3.05 12.47
CA VAL A 71 -9.59 -3.20 13.92
C VAL A 71 -10.99 -3.21 14.54
N GLY A 72 -11.29 -4.26 15.31
CA GLY A 72 -12.58 -4.45 15.98
C GLY A 72 -13.75 -4.80 15.07
N LYS A 73 -13.53 -4.99 13.76
CA LYS A 73 -14.54 -5.38 12.78
C LYS A 73 -14.32 -6.80 12.28
N LYS A 74 -15.34 -7.39 11.69
CA LYS A 74 -15.25 -8.73 11.09
C LYS A 74 -14.58 -8.67 9.72
N ILE A 75 -13.68 -9.60 9.45
CA ILE A 75 -12.97 -9.68 8.18
C ILE A 75 -13.87 -10.13 7.02
N ASP A 76 -14.96 -10.82 7.31
CA ASP A 76 -15.97 -11.28 6.34
C ASP A 76 -17.09 -10.25 6.08
N ASP A 77 -17.01 -9.06 6.67
CA ASP A 77 -17.97 -7.98 6.45
C ASP A 77 -17.66 -7.23 5.14
N ILE A 78 -18.64 -7.24 4.21
CA ILE A 78 -18.55 -6.57 2.92
C ILE A 78 -18.42 -5.03 3.06
N GLU A 79 -19.07 -4.44 4.06
CA GLU A 79 -19.00 -3.00 4.29
C GLU A 79 -17.59 -2.57 4.72
N VAL A 80 -16.90 -3.42 5.48
CA VAL A 80 -15.49 -3.20 5.84
C VAL A 80 -14.60 -3.24 4.60
N LEU A 81 -14.81 -4.19 3.68
CA LEU A 81 -14.11 -4.22 2.39
C LEU A 81 -14.37 -2.93 1.60
N VAL A 82 -15.62 -2.49 1.51
CA VAL A 82 -15.99 -1.25 0.80
C VAL A 82 -15.27 -0.04 1.40
N GLU A 83 -15.25 0.09 2.74
CA GLU A 83 -14.51 1.17 3.41
C GLU A 83 -13.00 1.13 3.09
N GLN A 84 -12.39 -0.06 3.12
CA GLN A 84 -10.97 -0.25 2.78
C GLN A 84 -10.65 0.14 1.33
N LEU A 85 -11.52 -0.23 0.39
CA LEU A 85 -11.39 0.11 -1.03
C LEU A 85 -11.51 1.62 -1.25
N ILE A 86 -12.55 2.26 -0.68
CA ILE A 86 -12.75 3.71 -0.78
C ILE A 86 -11.56 4.47 -0.21
N ALA A 87 -11.07 4.10 0.97
CA ALA A 87 -9.92 4.72 1.61
C ALA A 87 -8.66 4.59 0.75
N SER A 88 -8.40 3.40 0.19
CA SER A 88 -7.26 3.15 -0.70
C SER A 88 -7.32 3.97 -1.98
N LEU A 89 -8.51 4.10 -2.58
CA LEU A 89 -8.71 4.86 -3.81
C LEU A 89 -8.58 6.37 -3.57
N ARG A 90 -9.05 6.88 -2.43
CA ARG A 90 -8.85 8.29 -2.04
C ARG A 90 -7.37 8.65 -1.86
N ILE A 91 -6.55 7.75 -1.34
CA ILE A 91 -5.10 7.96 -1.27
C ILE A 91 -4.51 8.05 -2.67
N LYS A 92 -4.92 7.18 -3.61
CA LYS A 92 -4.47 7.27 -5.01
C LYS A 92 -4.87 8.59 -5.68
N GLU A 93 -6.08 9.09 -5.41
CA GLU A 93 -6.51 10.42 -5.89
C GLU A 93 -5.68 11.54 -5.26
N LYS A 94 -5.48 11.52 -3.94
CA LYS A 94 -4.67 12.51 -3.22
C LYS A 94 -3.28 12.69 -3.82
N TYR A 95 -2.66 11.59 -4.24
CA TYR A 95 -1.32 11.58 -4.85
C TYR A 95 -1.35 11.65 -6.38
N ASN A 96 -2.53 11.82 -6.99
CA ASN A 96 -2.73 11.91 -8.44
C ASN A 96 -1.98 10.81 -9.24
N LEU A 97 -1.99 9.58 -8.74
CA LEU A 97 -1.22 8.47 -9.33
C LEU A 97 -1.82 7.91 -10.62
N MET A 98 -3.11 8.14 -10.90
CA MET A 98 -3.77 7.56 -12.07
C MET A 98 -3.23 8.08 -13.41
N PRO A 99 -2.97 9.40 -13.60
CA PRO A 99 -2.29 9.91 -14.78
C PRO A 99 -0.88 9.33 -14.95
N LEU A 100 -0.12 9.23 -13.85
CA LEU A 100 1.23 8.64 -13.84
C LEU A 100 1.20 7.18 -14.31
N PHE A 101 0.29 6.35 -13.77
CA PHE A 101 0.14 4.95 -14.20
C PHE A 101 -0.24 4.81 -15.66
N ARG A 102 -1.09 5.72 -16.16
CA ARG A 102 -1.47 5.75 -17.58
C ARG A 102 -0.27 6.07 -18.46
N GLU A 103 0.48 7.12 -18.12
CA GLU A 103 1.68 7.51 -18.87
C GLU A 103 2.66 6.34 -18.94
N ILE A 104 3.02 5.74 -17.81
CA ILE A 104 3.96 4.63 -17.74
C ILE A 104 3.46 3.41 -18.55
N SER A 105 2.15 3.13 -18.56
CA SER A 105 1.60 2.00 -19.31
C SER A 105 1.81 2.09 -20.82
N PHE A 106 2.05 3.27 -21.37
CA PHE A 106 2.35 3.49 -22.80
C PHE A 106 3.84 3.54 -23.10
N LEU A 107 4.72 3.50 -22.09
CA LEU A 107 6.15 3.48 -22.30
C LEU A 107 6.64 2.05 -22.59
N HIS A 108 7.49 1.93 -23.62
CA HIS A 108 8.12 0.67 -24.00
C HIS A 108 9.44 0.47 -23.21
N ASP A 109 9.35 0.52 -21.88
CA ASP A 109 10.46 0.32 -20.94
C ASP A 109 10.13 -0.88 -20.05
N GLU A 110 10.87 -1.97 -20.22
CA GLU A 110 10.61 -3.25 -19.55
C GLU A 110 10.68 -3.12 -18.02
N GLU A 111 11.63 -2.34 -17.50
CA GLU A 111 11.78 -2.10 -16.06
C GLU A 111 10.56 -1.38 -15.49
N LEU A 112 10.08 -0.33 -16.18
CA LEU A 112 8.87 0.40 -15.77
C LEU A 112 7.62 -0.46 -15.85
N GLN A 113 7.49 -1.29 -16.88
CA GLN A 113 6.37 -2.23 -17.01
C GLN A 113 6.38 -3.25 -15.86
N LYS A 114 7.56 -3.76 -15.49
CA LYS A 114 7.73 -4.66 -14.35
C LYS A 114 7.32 -4.00 -13.04
N ILE A 115 7.82 -2.80 -12.75
CA ILE A 115 7.47 -2.02 -11.55
C ILE A 115 5.94 -1.82 -11.45
N LEU A 116 5.30 -1.47 -12.56
CA LEU A 116 3.86 -1.25 -12.60
C LEU A 116 3.06 -2.55 -12.44
N ALA A 117 3.53 -3.64 -13.05
CA ALA A 117 2.93 -4.97 -12.93
C ALA A 117 2.97 -5.48 -11.49
N GLU A 118 4.13 -5.38 -10.82
CA GLU A 118 4.30 -5.74 -9.40
C GLU A 118 3.35 -4.94 -8.49
N HIS A 119 3.25 -3.63 -8.71
CA HIS A 119 2.33 -2.78 -7.95
C HIS A 119 0.86 -3.17 -8.17
N ARG A 120 0.44 -3.44 -9.41
CA ARG A 120 -0.93 -3.88 -9.73
C ARG A 120 -1.22 -5.26 -9.15
N PHE A 121 -0.28 -6.18 -9.30
CA PHE A 121 -0.42 -7.54 -8.82
C PHE A 121 -0.63 -7.60 -7.31
N TYR A 122 0.10 -6.78 -6.54
CA TYR A 122 -0.09 -6.67 -5.11
C TYR A 122 -1.55 -6.28 -4.74
N GLU A 123 -2.15 -5.35 -5.47
CA GLU A 123 -3.53 -4.93 -5.22
C GLU A 123 -4.56 -6.01 -5.55
N ILE A 124 -4.33 -6.71 -6.67
CA ILE A 124 -5.17 -7.84 -7.10
C ILE A 124 -5.11 -8.94 -6.05
N THR A 125 -3.92 -9.32 -5.60
CA THR A 125 -3.72 -10.35 -4.56
C THR A 125 -4.37 -9.97 -3.23
N TRP A 126 -4.25 -8.71 -2.81
CA TRP A 126 -4.93 -8.24 -1.62
C TRP A 126 -6.46 -8.38 -1.75
N LEU A 127 -7.05 -7.96 -2.86
CA LEU A 127 -8.49 -8.03 -3.08
C LEU A 127 -8.99 -9.48 -3.21
N LYS A 128 -8.25 -10.33 -3.93
CA LYS A 128 -8.49 -11.78 -3.99
C LYS A 128 -8.60 -12.41 -2.59
N ASN A 129 -7.67 -12.07 -1.69
CA ASN A 129 -7.69 -12.58 -0.32
C ASN A 129 -8.89 -12.02 0.48
N ARG A 130 -9.32 -10.78 0.22
CA ARG A 130 -10.54 -10.21 0.81
C ARG A 130 -11.80 -10.91 0.32
N PHE A 131 -11.88 -11.24 -0.97
CA PHE A 131 -13.00 -12.01 -1.52
C PHE A 131 -13.05 -13.42 -0.92
N TYR A 132 -11.92 -14.08 -0.73
CA TYR A 132 -11.86 -15.36 -0.02
C TYR A 132 -12.44 -15.25 1.40
N ASN A 133 -12.11 -14.21 2.15
CA ASN A 133 -12.63 -14.01 3.50
C ASN A 133 -14.15 -13.77 3.53
N ILE A 134 -14.73 -13.20 2.47
CA ILE A 134 -16.16 -12.83 2.39
C ILE A 134 -16.99 -13.96 1.80
N TYR A 135 -16.53 -14.58 0.71
CA TYR A 135 -17.32 -15.52 -0.08
C TYR A 135 -16.93 -16.99 0.13
N GLY A 136 -15.86 -17.26 0.89
CA GLY A 136 -15.50 -18.63 1.33
C GLY A 136 -14.71 -19.44 0.31
N GLU A 137 -14.71 -20.76 0.47
CA GLU A 137 -13.82 -21.69 -0.26
C GLU A 137 -14.29 -21.96 -1.70
N ASP A 138 -15.61 -22.03 -1.92
CA ASP A 138 -16.17 -22.45 -3.23
C ASP A 138 -15.75 -21.55 -4.40
N GLY A 139 -15.62 -20.25 -4.15
CA GLY A 139 -15.18 -19.28 -5.17
C GLY A 139 -13.67 -19.09 -5.29
N LYS A 140 -12.86 -19.79 -4.50
CA LYS A 140 -11.40 -19.60 -4.41
C LYS A 140 -10.65 -19.63 -5.75
N PRO A 141 -10.95 -20.52 -6.70
CA PRO A 141 -10.28 -20.53 -8.00
C PRO A 141 -10.52 -19.25 -8.83
N TYR A 142 -11.64 -18.56 -8.60
CA TYR A 142 -12.11 -17.43 -9.42
C TYR A 142 -11.76 -16.06 -8.82
N TYR A 143 -11.24 -15.96 -7.59
CA TYR A 143 -11.05 -14.67 -6.94
C TYR A 143 -9.99 -13.78 -7.56
N TYR A 144 -9.04 -14.31 -8.32
CA TYR A 144 -8.14 -13.49 -9.12
C TYR A 144 -8.89 -12.80 -10.26
N GLU A 145 -9.75 -13.53 -10.98
CA GLU A 145 -10.59 -12.98 -12.04
C GLU A 145 -11.57 -11.95 -11.49
N CYS A 146 -12.21 -12.25 -10.36
CA CYS A 146 -13.09 -11.31 -9.66
C CYS A 146 -12.38 -10.00 -9.28
N ALA A 147 -11.14 -10.08 -8.80
CA ALA A 147 -10.34 -8.90 -8.47
C ALA A 147 -9.97 -8.08 -9.71
N ILE A 148 -9.65 -8.75 -10.82
CA ILE A 148 -9.37 -8.11 -12.11
C ILE A 148 -10.64 -7.46 -12.66
N ILE A 149 -11.79 -8.13 -12.61
CA ILE A 149 -13.10 -7.59 -13.01
C ILE A 149 -13.42 -6.34 -12.21
N PHE A 150 -13.22 -6.38 -10.88
CA PHE A 150 -13.43 -5.22 -10.01
C PHE A 150 -12.57 -4.03 -10.44
N PHE A 151 -11.25 -4.20 -10.53
CA PHE A 151 -10.34 -3.08 -10.86
C PHE A 151 -10.54 -2.60 -12.30
N GLY A 152 -10.75 -3.50 -13.25
CA GLY A 152 -11.05 -3.16 -14.65
C GLY A 152 -12.33 -2.32 -14.74
N THR A 153 -13.42 -2.81 -14.16
CA THR A 153 -14.72 -2.10 -14.14
C THR A 153 -14.59 -0.74 -13.48
N PHE A 154 -13.97 -0.67 -12.29
CA PHE A 154 -13.75 0.60 -11.58
C PHE A 154 -12.95 1.59 -12.42
N GLN A 155 -11.83 1.14 -13.01
CA GLN A 155 -10.94 1.99 -13.79
C GLN A 155 -11.63 2.54 -15.04
N TYR A 156 -12.32 1.69 -15.82
CA TYR A 156 -12.96 2.11 -17.07
C TYR A 156 -14.19 2.99 -16.81
N ILE A 157 -15.03 2.67 -15.83
CA ILE A 157 -16.17 3.53 -15.45
C ILE A 157 -15.65 4.90 -15.03
N SER A 158 -14.66 4.96 -14.16
CA SER A 158 -14.09 6.23 -13.69
C SER A 158 -13.48 7.05 -14.82
N PHE A 159 -12.77 6.39 -15.74
CA PHE A 159 -12.17 7.05 -16.90
C PHE A 159 -13.21 7.68 -17.83
N TYR A 160 -14.22 6.89 -18.25
CA TYR A 160 -15.24 7.39 -19.18
C TYR A 160 -16.18 8.39 -18.52
N TRP A 161 -16.43 8.25 -17.21
CA TRP A 161 -17.18 9.27 -16.48
C TRP A 161 -16.47 10.63 -16.55
N ASN A 162 -15.19 10.68 -16.21
CA ASN A 162 -14.41 11.92 -16.27
C ASN A 162 -14.36 12.50 -17.68
N LEU A 163 -14.25 11.66 -18.70
CA LEU A 163 -14.21 12.08 -20.10
C LEU A 163 -15.56 12.70 -20.53
N ALA A 164 -16.66 12.07 -20.15
CA ALA A 164 -18.00 12.48 -20.55
C ALA A 164 -18.54 13.69 -19.77
N THR A 165 -18.30 13.73 -18.46
CA THR A 165 -18.94 14.72 -17.57
C THR A 165 -18.00 15.86 -17.14
N LYS A 166 -16.67 15.65 -17.25
CA LYS A 166 -15.61 16.55 -16.74
C LYS A 166 -15.76 16.83 -15.22
N THR A 167 -16.41 15.93 -14.50
CA THR A 167 -16.62 16.01 -13.06
C THR A 167 -15.98 14.80 -12.37
N THR A 168 -15.67 14.95 -11.08
CA THR A 168 -15.22 13.82 -10.25
C THR A 168 -16.37 12.84 -10.03
N ILE A 169 -16.07 11.55 -10.21
CA ILE A 169 -17.05 10.50 -9.94
C ILE A 169 -17.18 10.27 -8.43
N ASP A 170 -18.38 9.89 -8.00
CA ASP A 170 -18.58 9.39 -6.63
C ASP A 170 -17.95 7.99 -6.50
N ILE A 171 -16.73 7.94 -5.92
CA ILE A 171 -15.97 6.71 -5.70
C ILE A 171 -16.82 5.65 -5.01
N LYS A 172 -17.59 6.04 -3.98
CA LYS A 172 -18.43 5.12 -3.22
C LYS A 172 -19.42 4.39 -4.12
N LYS A 173 -20.12 5.12 -5.00
CA LYS A 173 -21.06 4.54 -5.95
C LYS A 173 -20.41 3.55 -6.91
N VAL A 174 -19.22 3.88 -7.42
CA VAL A 174 -18.50 3.00 -8.35
C VAL A 174 -18.02 1.75 -7.65
N VAL A 175 -17.46 1.87 -6.44
CA VAL A 175 -17.02 0.72 -5.65
C VAL A 175 -18.17 -0.25 -5.40
N TYR A 176 -19.32 0.23 -4.90
CA TYR A 176 -20.49 -0.63 -4.69
C TYR A 176 -20.98 -1.28 -5.98
N ARG A 177 -21.00 -0.53 -7.08
CA ARG A 177 -21.43 -1.07 -8.38
C ARG A 177 -20.48 -2.16 -8.87
N SER A 178 -19.17 -1.95 -8.75
CA SER A 178 -18.15 -2.94 -9.16
C SER A 178 -18.22 -4.21 -8.29
N ILE A 179 -18.47 -4.09 -7.00
CA ILE A 179 -18.71 -5.24 -6.11
C ILE A 179 -19.96 -6.00 -6.57
N LYS A 180 -21.07 -5.29 -6.86
CA LYS A 180 -22.31 -5.93 -7.34
C LYS A 180 -22.12 -6.69 -8.65
N TYR A 181 -21.24 -6.23 -9.53
CA TYR A 181 -20.90 -6.99 -10.74
C TYR A 181 -20.16 -8.29 -10.38
N VAL A 182 -19.17 -8.23 -9.48
CA VAL A 182 -18.49 -9.44 -9.01
C VAL A 182 -19.48 -10.43 -8.39
N GLU A 183 -20.37 -9.97 -7.49
CA GLU A 183 -21.41 -10.81 -6.88
C GLU A 183 -22.38 -11.42 -7.91
N SER A 184 -22.61 -10.76 -9.04
CA SER A 184 -23.47 -11.27 -10.11
C SER A 184 -22.78 -12.33 -10.97
N PHE A 185 -21.47 -12.23 -11.18
CA PHE A 185 -20.72 -13.17 -12.02
C PHE A 185 -20.21 -14.39 -11.27
N LEU A 186 -19.86 -14.23 -9.99
CA LEU A 186 -19.24 -15.31 -9.21
C LEU A 186 -20.06 -16.62 -9.18
N PRO A 187 -21.39 -16.62 -9.00
CA PRO A 187 -22.18 -17.84 -9.01
C PRO A 187 -22.11 -18.60 -10.35
N GLU A 188 -22.15 -17.88 -11.48
CA GLU A 188 -22.04 -18.46 -12.81
C GLU A 188 -20.64 -19.04 -13.03
N MET A 189 -19.58 -18.34 -12.60
CA MET A 189 -18.20 -18.84 -12.70
C MET A 189 -18.04 -20.15 -11.92
N ILE A 190 -18.62 -20.26 -10.74
CA ILE A 190 -18.61 -21.48 -9.91
C ILE A 190 -19.41 -22.61 -10.62
N GLU A 191 -20.59 -22.31 -11.14
CA GLU A 191 -21.44 -23.30 -11.81
C GLU A 191 -20.85 -23.82 -13.12
N SER A 192 -20.24 -22.95 -13.94
CA SER A 192 -19.58 -23.32 -15.19
C SER A 192 -18.34 -24.17 -14.97
N GLY A 193 -17.62 -23.95 -13.87
CA GLY A 193 -16.35 -24.60 -13.60
C GLY A 193 -15.20 -24.17 -14.53
N GLU A 194 -15.44 -23.19 -15.43
CA GLU A 194 -14.43 -22.69 -16.34
C GLU A 194 -13.50 -21.69 -15.61
N ILE A 195 -12.20 -21.94 -15.64
CA ILE A 195 -11.15 -21.09 -15.04
C ILE A 195 -10.32 -20.52 -16.20
N LEU A 196 -10.28 -19.20 -16.32
CA LEU A 196 -9.48 -18.49 -17.33
C LEU A 196 -8.05 -18.25 -16.84
N LEU A 197 -7.90 -17.93 -15.55
CA LEU A 197 -6.61 -17.67 -14.92
C LEU A 197 -6.30 -18.76 -13.91
N GLU A 198 -5.49 -19.74 -14.32
CA GLU A 198 -5.11 -20.83 -13.44
C GLU A 198 -4.40 -20.30 -12.17
N PRO A 199 -4.79 -20.73 -10.97
CA PRO A 199 -4.15 -20.29 -9.74
C PRO A 199 -2.63 -20.49 -9.71
N ASN A 200 -2.11 -21.54 -10.39
CA ASN A 200 -0.68 -21.82 -10.48
C ASN A 200 0.07 -20.75 -11.30
N ASP A 201 -0.52 -20.23 -12.39
CA ASP A 201 0.09 -19.18 -13.19
C ASP A 201 0.21 -17.88 -12.38
N MET A 202 -0.83 -17.58 -11.61
CA MET A 202 -0.83 -16.41 -10.71
C MET A 202 0.12 -16.59 -9.51
N TYR A 203 0.31 -17.82 -9.02
CA TYR A 203 1.24 -18.12 -7.94
C TYR A 203 2.71 -17.86 -8.31
N LEU A 204 3.10 -18.07 -9.56
CA LEU A 204 4.46 -17.74 -10.03
C LEU A 204 4.74 -16.24 -9.92
N LEU A 205 3.73 -15.39 -10.16
CA LEU A 205 3.82 -13.95 -9.94
C LEU A 205 3.88 -13.58 -8.45
N GLU A 206 3.23 -14.35 -7.56
CA GLU A 206 3.33 -14.17 -6.10
C GLU A 206 4.74 -14.47 -5.58
N MET A 207 5.39 -15.52 -6.07
CA MET A 207 6.72 -15.92 -5.63
C MET A 207 7.82 -14.94 -6.04
N ASP A 208 7.71 -14.30 -7.19
CA ASP A 208 8.66 -13.25 -7.62
C ASP A 208 8.53 -11.97 -6.78
N SER A 209 7.37 -11.72 -6.20
CA SER A 209 7.13 -10.62 -5.27
C SER A 209 7.49 -11.03 -3.83
N ALA A 210 8.74 -11.40 -3.57
CA ALA A 210 9.24 -12.05 -2.36
C ALA A 210 8.75 -11.39 -1.05
N TYR A 211 7.63 -11.86 -0.54
CA TYR A 211 7.15 -11.57 0.81
C TYR A 211 7.96 -12.39 1.81
N LYS A 212 9.03 -11.79 2.34
CA LYS A 212 9.77 -12.42 3.44
C LYS A 212 8.98 -12.25 4.73
N PRO A 213 8.68 -13.34 5.48
CA PRO A 213 8.04 -13.24 6.77
C PRO A 213 8.88 -12.35 7.70
N ILE A 214 8.22 -11.41 8.36
CA ILE A 214 8.89 -10.47 9.27
C ILE A 214 9.03 -11.12 10.63
N THR A 215 10.23 -11.10 11.17
CA THR A 215 10.53 -11.64 12.49
C THR A 215 10.39 -10.58 13.59
N ASN A 216 10.15 -11.02 14.83
CA ASN A 216 10.13 -10.17 16.00
C ASN A 216 11.42 -9.34 16.12
N ASP A 217 12.60 -9.98 15.96
CA ASP A 217 13.92 -9.35 16.02
C ASP A 217 14.08 -8.17 15.03
N GLN A 218 13.55 -8.31 13.81
CA GLN A 218 13.59 -7.24 12.81
C GLN A 218 12.77 -6.01 13.24
N ILE A 219 11.60 -6.23 13.81
CA ILE A 219 10.75 -5.14 14.31
C ILE A 219 11.40 -4.48 15.53
N GLN A 220 11.87 -5.27 16.48
CA GLN A 220 12.54 -4.77 17.69
C GLN A 220 13.73 -3.87 17.31
N LYS A 221 14.64 -4.34 16.48
CA LYS A 221 15.79 -3.56 16.02
C LYS A 221 15.39 -2.25 15.36
N LYS A 222 14.39 -2.29 14.49
CA LYS A 222 13.93 -1.08 13.82
C LYS A 222 13.27 -0.10 14.79
N LEU A 223 12.47 -0.60 15.71
CA LEU A 223 11.79 0.21 16.72
C LEU A 223 12.78 0.82 17.74
N GLU A 224 13.83 0.07 18.15
CA GLU A 224 14.90 0.58 19.01
C GLU A 224 15.68 1.71 18.33
N LEU A 225 16.03 1.55 17.07
CA LEU A 225 16.70 2.61 16.30
C LEU A 225 15.83 3.85 16.17
N PHE A 226 14.55 3.66 15.91
CA PHE A 226 13.58 4.75 15.85
C PHE A 226 13.41 5.44 17.20
N TYR A 227 13.26 4.69 18.30
CA TYR A 227 13.15 5.24 19.65
C TYR A 227 14.38 6.07 20.04
N LYS A 228 15.60 5.57 19.78
CA LYS A 228 16.83 6.33 19.99
C LYS A 228 16.85 7.64 19.20
N LYS A 229 16.39 7.60 17.96
CA LYS A 229 16.34 8.78 17.07
C LYS A 229 15.36 9.83 17.57
N ILE A 230 14.18 9.43 18.03
CA ILE A 230 13.16 10.36 18.53
C ILE A 230 13.48 10.88 19.96
N SER A 231 14.19 10.11 20.78
CA SER A 231 14.57 10.51 22.14
C SER A 231 15.57 11.67 22.19
N THR A 232 16.21 12.00 21.06
CA THR A 232 17.14 13.15 20.94
C THR A 232 16.46 14.45 20.51
N VAL A 233 15.15 14.44 20.29
CA VAL A 233 14.39 15.56 19.75
C VAL A 233 13.22 15.87 20.67
N GLU A 234 12.92 17.17 20.82
CA GLU A 234 11.74 17.62 21.57
C GLU A 234 10.47 17.26 20.77
N LEU A 235 9.96 16.05 21.01
CA LEU A 235 8.70 15.54 20.46
C LEU A 235 7.57 15.68 21.48
N GLN A 236 6.35 15.62 20.97
CA GLN A 236 5.19 15.50 21.87
C GLN A 236 5.36 14.26 22.75
N GLN A 237 5.19 14.39 24.04
CA GLN A 237 5.32 13.33 25.05
C GLN A 237 4.57 12.05 24.64
N LYS A 238 3.37 12.21 24.06
CA LYS A 238 2.53 11.10 23.56
C LYS A 238 3.24 10.20 22.54
N SER A 239 4.00 10.77 21.61
CA SER A 239 4.70 9.98 20.56
C SER A 239 5.80 9.11 21.17
N ALA A 240 6.54 9.66 22.15
CA ALA A 240 7.59 8.92 22.86
C ALA A 240 7.00 7.80 23.73
N GLU A 241 5.91 8.07 24.46
CA GLU A 241 5.21 7.09 25.29
C GLU A 241 4.66 5.93 24.46
N LEU A 242 4.00 6.19 23.33
CA LEU A 242 3.48 5.16 22.45
C LEU A 242 4.58 4.30 21.82
N THR A 243 5.72 4.90 21.49
CA THR A 243 6.88 4.16 20.98
C THR A 243 7.49 3.26 22.06
N ALA A 244 7.60 3.76 23.29
CA ALA A 244 8.06 2.96 24.44
C ALA A 244 7.12 1.80 24.75
N LEU A 245 5.79 2.01 24.69
CA LEU A 245 4.81 0.95 24.88
C LEU A 245 4.92 -0.16 23.84
N LEU A 246 5.16 0.19 22.57
CA LEU A 246 5.39 -0.81 21.51
C LEU A 246 6.68 -1.60 21.76
N LEU A 247 7.75 -0.93 22.20
CA LEU A 247 9.01 -1.59 22.58
C LEU A 247 8.82 -2.54 23.76
N ASP A 248 8.15 -2.12 24.81
CA ASP A 248 7.89 -2.97 25.99
C ASP A 248 7.07 -4.20 25.61
N GLU A 249 6.07 -4.03 24.74
CA GLU A 249 5.25 -5.16 24.30
C GLU A 249 6.04 -6.14 23.42
N MET A 250 6.89 -5.64 22.53
CA MET A 250 7.74 -6.49 21.66
C MET A 250 8.87 -7.18 22.40
N ASN A 251 9.32 -6.65 23.55
CA ASN A 251 10.33 -7.27 24.42
C ASN A 251 9.78 -8.41 25.29
N ARG A 252 8.47 -8.66 25.25
CA ARG A 252 7.87 -9.81 25.93
C ARG A 252 8.21 -11.10 25.20
N GLU A 253 8.33 -12.19 25.96
CA GLU A 253 8.51 -13.52 25.39
C GLU A 253 7.39 -13.86 24.38
N LYS A 254 6.15 -13.42 24.67
CA LYS A 254 4.99 -13.52 23.76
C LYS A 254 4.26 -12.17 23.70
N PRO A 255 4.51 -11.38 22.65
CA PRO A 255 3.80 -10.12 22.43
C PRO A 255 2.28 -10.34 22.32
N ARG A 256 1.51 -9.50 23.01
CA ARG A 256 0.04 -9.59 22.99
C ARG A 256 -0.53 -8.85 21.77
N ILE A 257 -0.99 -9.62 20.80
CA ILE A 257 -1.48 -9.09 19.52
C ILE A 257 -2.60 -8.03 19.71
N SER A 258 -3.56 -8.31 20.62
CA SER A 258 -4.64 -7.37 20.91
C SER A 258 -4.16 -6.02 21.46
N VAL A 259 -3.03 -6.00 22.17
CA VAL A 259 -2.42 -4.77 22.67
C VAL A 259 -1.73 -4.02 21.53
N LEU A 260 -0.99 -4.73 20.69
CA LEU A 260 -0.35 -4.14 19.50
C LEU A 260 -1.39 -3.48 18.58
N GLU A 261 -2.49 -4.17 18.27
CA GLU A 261 -3.59 -3.65 17.45
C GLU A 261 -4.15 -2.32 17.99
N LEU A 262 -4.29 -2.20 19.31
CA LEU A 262 -4.81 -0.99 19.96
C LEU A 262 -3.81 0.17 19.93
N ILE A 263 -2.50 -0.09 19.93
CA ILE A 263 -1.47 0.94 20.07
C ILE A 263 -0.98 1.45 18.70
N ILE A 264 -0.96 0.61 17.66
CA ILE A 264 -0.33 0.94 16.38
C ILE A 264 -0.96 2.16 15.70
N GLN A 265 -2.29 2.26 15.69
CA GLN A 265 -2.97 3.40 15.06
C GLN A 265 -2.72 4.72 15.84
N PRO A 266 -2.87 4.80 17.18
CA PRO A 266 -2.44 5.95 17.96
C PRO A 266 -0.96 6.30 17.78
N PHE A 267 -0.05 5.31 17.74
CA PHE A 267 1.36 5.50 17.46
C PHE A 267 1.56 6.20 16.13
N ARG A 268 1.07 5.64 15.02
CA ARG A 268 1.19 6.21 13.69
C ARG A 268 0.63 7.65 13.65
N SER A 269 -0.57 7.85 14.20
CA SER A 269 -1.25 9.15 14.18
C SER A 269 -0.49 10.22 14.97
N SER A 270 0.25 9.85 16.01
CA SER A 270 1.03 10.80 16.79
C SER A 270 2.22 11.40 16.03
N PHE A 271 2.59 10.81 14.90
CA PHE A 271 3.66 11.28 14.02
C PHE A 271 3.17 11.95 12.73
N SER A 272 1.85 12.08 12.50
CA SER A 272 1.26 12.55 11.22
C SER A 272 1.81 13.90 10.76
N ASP A 273 2.06 14.82 11.68
CA ASP A 273 2.54 16.17 11.41
C ASP A 273 4.04 16.36 11.74
N THR A 274 4.78 15.28 11.83
CA THR A 274 6.21 15.28 12.13
C THR A 274 7.05 14.87 10.93
N ILE A 275 8.36 15.15 11.01
CA ILE A 275 9.35 14.66 10.04
C ILE A 275 9.51 13.12 10.08
N TYR A 276 8.96 12.46 11.09
CA TYR A 276 9.04 11.02 11.32
C TYR A 276 7.82 10.24 10.81
N LYS A 277 6.86 10.93 10.16
CA LYS A 277 5.61 10.35 9.67
C LYS A 277 5.84 9.04 8.89
N TYR A 278 6.72 9.09 7.90
CA TYR A 278 6.93 7.93 7.00
C TYR A 278 7.63 6.76 7.69
N GLU A 279 8.56 7.04 8.59
CA GLU A 279 9.24 6.01 9.36
C GLU A 279 8.27 5.33 10.34
N ALA A 280 7.35 6.10 10.95
CA ALA A 280 6.27 5.57 11.76
C ALA A 280 5.26 4.74 10.94
N GLU A 281 4.93 5.17 9.73
CA GLU A 281 4.08 4.40 8.79
C GLU A 281 4.75 3.08 8.38
N GLU A 282 6.05 3.09 8.10
CA GLU A 282 6.82 1.89 7.79
C GLU A 282 6.83 0.91 8.99
N ILE A 283 7.08 1.42 10.20
CA ILE A 283 7.04 0.62 11.42
C ILE A 283 5.64 0.03 11.63
N ALA A 284 4.59 0.84 11.51
CA ALA A 284 3.21 0.37 11.65
C ALA A 284 2.88 -0.75 10.64
N ASN A 285 3.32 -0.62 9.38
CA ASN A 285 3.16 -1.69 8.39
C ASN A 285 3.89 -2.97 8.79
N LEU A 286 5.12 -2.88 9.30
CA LEU A 286 5.86 -4.05 9.78
C LEU A 286 5.13 -4.79 10.90
N PHE A 287 4.50 -4.06 11.83
CA PHE A 287 3.66 -4.65 12.87
C PHE A 287 2.45 -5.38 12.30
N TRP A 288 1.73 -4.78 11.34
CA TRP A 288 0.60 -5.44 10.69
C TRP A 288 1.01 -6.72 9.96
N LEU A 289 2.15 -6.70 9.28
CA LEU A 289 2.71 -7.87 8.61
C LEU A 289 3.10 -8.98 9.60
N TYR A 290 3.75 -8.60 10.70
CA TYR A 290 4.11 -9.53 11.77
C TYR A 290 2.88 -10.19 12.40
N MET A 291 1.84 -9.40 12.72
CA MET A 291 0.62 -9.91 13.35
C MET A 291 -0.15 -10.90 12.44
N LYS A 292 0.03 -10.81 11.13
CA LYS A 292 -0.56 -11.74 10.14
C LYS A 292 0.31 -12.94 9.81
N SER A 293 1.58 -12.93 10.22
CA SER A 293 2.50 -14.05 9.93
C SER A 293 2.07 -15.31 10.66
N PRO A 294 2.04 -16.49 9.99
CA PRO A 294 1.68 -17.75 10.61
C PRO A 294 2.72 -18.24 11.67
N ASN A 295 3.95 -17.75 11.62
CA ASN A 295 5.03 -18.13 12.53
C ASN A 295 5.09 -17.20 13.76
N LYS A 296 4.12 -17.31 14.66
CA LYS A 296 4.06 -16.59 15.96
C LYS A 296 4.65 -17.42 17.11
N ALA A 297 5.58 -18.32 16.85
CA ALA A 297 6.26 -19.11 17.86
C ALA A 297 7.67 -18.57 18.11
#